data_cda7aa0cdefc6b2ae081b96cce20ae2b
#
_entry.id   cda7aa0cdefc6b2ae081b96cce20ae2b
#
_cell.length_a   1.000
_cell.length_b   1.000
_cell.length_c   1.000
_cell.angle_alpha   90.00
_cell.angle_beta   90.00
_cell.angle_gamma   90.00
#
_symmetry.space_group_name_H-M   'P 1'
#
loop_
_entity.id
_entity.type
_entity.pdbx_description
1 polymer ?
#
loop_
_entity_poly.entity_id
_entity_poly.type
_entity_poly.pdbx_seq_one_letter_code
_entity_poly.pdbx_strand_id
1 'polypeptide(L)'
;MKNKGLILIEILISITLFFIIIFPLLTFNQKLLLTNRKITLMEKEYKNYQSLRKQLVGQGYEKLRSHIGEYTWNRENCIDDSFLSRIVFPYEIDRNTEFSVEITPVNIVSKDKKYRYIGIKLRYKTDVKNFTSRFLTYGFEEYK
;
A
#
# COMPACT_ATOMS: atom_id res chain seq x y z
N MET A 1 55.59 -33.22 -26.46
CA MET A 1 54.79 -33.22 -25.23
C MET A 1 54.59 -31.85 -24.60
N LYS A 2 55.19 -30.77 -25.10
CA LYS A 2 55.04 -29.39 -24.54
C LYS A 2 53.65 -28.75 -24.70
N ASN A 3 52.85 -29.14 -25.69
CA ASN A 3 51.57 -28.47 -26.02
C ASN A 3 50.37 -28.89 -25.13
N LYS A 4 50.45 -30.06 -24.45
CA LYS A 4 49.35 -30.53 -23.62
C LYS A 4 49.15 -29.69 -22.34
N GLY A 5 50.23 -29.20 -21.75
CA GLY A 5 50.18 -28.34 -20.57
C GLY A 5 49.62 -26.94 -20.86
N LEU A 6 49.92 -26.41 -22.07
CA LEU A 6 49.42 -25.11 -22.50
C LEU A 6 47.91 -25.14 -22.73
N ILE A 7 47.38 -26.19 -23.33
CA ILE A 7 45.94 -26.39 -23.57
C ILE A 7 45.20 -26.52 -22.24
N LEU A 8 45.76 -27.20 -21.24
CA LEU A 8 45.13 -27.33 -19.93
C LEU A 8 45.01 -25.99 -19.20
N ILE A 9 46.03 -25.14 -19.28
CA ILE A 9 46.03 -23.79 -18.69
C ILE A 9 45.02 -22.92 -19.39
N GLU A 10 44.90 -22.97 -20.70
CA GLU A 10 43.96 -22.20 -21.51
C GLU A 10 42.50 -22.57 -21.18
N ILE A 11 42.19 -23.85 -20.99
CA ILE A 11 40.89 -24.33 -20.56
C ILE A 11 40.57 -23.84 -19.13
N LEU A 12 41.53 -23.91 -18.20
CA LEU A 12 41.37 -23.44 -16.83
C LEU A 12 41.06 -21.94 -16.77
N ILE A 13 41.80 -21.13 -17.54
CA ILE A 13 41.57 -19.69 -17.61
C ILE A 13 40.19 -19.39 -18.21
N SER A 14 39.80 -20.09 -19.27
CA SER A 14 38.51 -19.91 -19.93
C SER A 14 37.34 -20.25 -19.00
N ILE A 15 37.44 -21.34 -18.27
CA ILE A 15 36.42 -21.72 -17.26
C ILE A 15 36.33 -20.69 -16.14
N THR A 16 37.48 -20.21 -15.66
CA THR A 16 37.51 -19.21 -14.58
C THR A 16 36.89 -17.90 -15.04
N LEU A 17 37.23 -17.41 -16.23
CA LEU A 17 36.62 -16.22 -16.83
C LEU A 17 35.11 -16.39 -17.05
N PHE A 18 34.69 -17.57 -17.49
CA PHE A 18 33.27 -17.89 -17.66
C PHE A 18 32.50 -17.74 -16.32
N PHE A 19 33.04 -18.32 -15.26
CA PHE A 19 32.38 -18.20 -13.94
C PHE A 19 32.38 -16.77 -13.39
N ILE A 20 33.44 -16.00 -13.59
CA ILE A 20 33.52 -14.59 -13.17
C ILE A 20 32.45 -13.75 -13.86
N ILE A 21 32.08 -14.06 -15.10
CA ILE A 21 31.04 -13.31 -15.82
C ILE A 21 29.64 -13.82 -15.53
N ILE A 22 29.44 -15.13 -15.53
CA ILE A 22 28.11 -15.74 -15.41
C ILE A 22 27.54 -15.59 -14.00
N PHE A 23 28.36 -15.73 -12.97
CA PHE A 23 27.86 -15.67 -11.57
C PHE A 23 27.24 -14.30 -11.22
N PRO A 24 27.86 -13.16 -11.52
CA PRO A 24 27.24 -11.85 -11.32
C PRO A 24 25.96 -11.65 -12.15
N LEU A 25 25.91 -12.14 -13.38
CA LEU A 25 24.72 -12.05 -14.22
C LEU A 25 23.53 -12.81 -13.64
N LEU A 26 23.76 -14.02 -13.13
CA LEU A 26 22.70 -14.80 -12.47
C LEU A 26 22.20 -14.12 -11.20
N THR A 27 23.09 -13.60 -10.35
CA THR A 27 22.72 -12.88 -9.13
C THR A 27 21.98 -11.58 -9.44
N PHE A 28 22.35 -10.87 -10.47
CA PHE A 28 21.68 -9.66 -10.93
C PHE A 28 20.25 -9.98 -11.41
N ASN A 29 20.06 -11.01 -12.22
CA ASN A 29 18.75 -11.45 -12.67
C ASN A 29 17.83 -11.85 -11.50
N GLN A 30 18.35 -12.57 -10.52
CA GLN A 30 17.58 -12.92 -9.32
C GLN A 30 17.13 -11.67 -8.54
N LYS A 31 18.04 -10.70 -8.35
CA LYS A 31 17.70 -9.43 -7.69
C LYS A 31 16.65 -8.65 -8.48
N LEU A 32 16.73 -8.60 -9.79
CA LEU A 32 15.74 -7.98 -10.66
C LEU A 32 14.35 -8.61 -10.50
N LEU A 33 14.26 -9.94 -10.50
CA LEU A 33 13.02 -10.66 -10.33
C LEU A 33 12.38 -10.39 -8.96
N LEU A 34 13.17 -10.38 -7.89
CA LEU A 34 12.70 -10.08 -6.53
C LEU A 34 12.22 -8.63 -6.43
N THR A 35 12.96 -7.70 -7.04
CA THR A 35 12.57 -6.28 -7.08
C THR A 35 11.26 -6.08 -7.83
N ASN A 36 11.11 -6.70 -9.00
CA ASN A 36 9.89 -6.61 -9.79
C ASN A 36 8.67 -7.19 -9.05
N ARG A 37 8.84 -8.33 -8.37
CA ARG A 37 7.77 -8.89 -7.50
C ARG A 37 7.38 -7.92 -6.40
N LYS A 38 8.35 -7.30 -5.73
CA LYS A 38 8.08 -6.32 -4.68
C LYS A 38 7.35 -5.09 -5.22
N ILE A 39 7.74 -4.57 -6.38
CA ILE A 39 7.06 -3.45 -7.04
C ILE A 39 5.62 -3.81 -7.37
N THR A 40 5.38 -4.98 -7.96
CA THR A 40 4.03 -5.44 -8.31
C THR A 40 3.13 -5.58 -7.07
N LEU A 41 3.66 -6.09 -5.96
CA LEU A 41 2.93 -6.15 -4.69
C LEU A 41 2.62 -4.75 -4.16
N MET A 42 3.59 -3.84 -4.18
CA MET A 42 3.38 -2.45 -3.76
C MET A 42 2.31 -1.75 -4.60
N GLU A 43 2.27 -1.98 -5.91
CA GLU A 43 1.24 -1.41 -6.79
C GLU A 43 -0.16 -1.94 -6.47
N LYS A 44 -0.31 -3.24 -6.20
CA LYS A 44 -1.58 -3.85 -5.77
C LYS A 44 -2.07 -3.22 -4.47
N GLU A 45 -1.20 -3.15 -3.47
CA GLU A 45 -1.53 -2.56 -2.17
C GLU A 45 -1.86 -1.07 -2.28
N TYR A 46 -1.14 -0.33 -3.12
CA TYR A 46 -1.46 1.06 -3.39
C TYR A 46 -2.82 1.24 -4.05
N LYS A 47 -3.20 0.37 -4.98
CA LYS A 47 -4.53 0.40 -5.62
C LYS A 47 -5.64 0.05 -4.62
N ASN A 48 -5.42 -0.92 -3.74
CA ASN A 48 -6.34 -1.22 -2.64
C ASN A 48 -6.53 -0.01 -1.71
N TYR A 49 -5.44 0.62 -1.30
CA TYR A 49 -5.46 1.84 -0.50
C TYR A 49 -6.21 2.99 -1.19
N GLN A 50 -5.96 3.23 -2.47
CA GLN A 50 -6.67 4.26 -3.25
C GLN A 50 -8.17 3.95 -3.40
N SER A 51 -8.53 2.69 -3.58
CA SER A 51 -9.92 2.24 -3.63
C SER A 51 -10.61 2.51 -2.28
N LEU A 52 -10.01 2.12 -1.18
CA LEU A 52 -10.49 2.38 0.17
C LEU A 52 -10.72 3.89 0.39
N ARG A 53 -9.73 4.71 0.07
CA ARG A 53 -9.84 6.17 0.19
C ARG A 53 -10.99 6.73 -0.63
N LYS A 54 -11.14 6.33 -1.90
CA LYS A 54 -12.21 6.79 -2.78
C LYS A 54 -13.60 6.39 -2.26
N GLN A 55 -13.73 5.17 -1.76
CA GLN A 55 -14.99 4.67 -1.21
C GLN A 55 -15.37 5.42 0.09
N LEU A 56 -14.41 5.74 0.95
CA LEU A 56 -14.65 6.55 2.15
C LEU A 56 -15.11 7.97 1.77
N VAL A 57 -14.45 8.62 0.83
CA VAL A 57 -14.88 9.94 0.34
C VAL A 57 -16.28 9.87 -0.27
N GLY A 58 -16.57 8.82 -1.03
CA GLY A 58 -17.87 8.60 -1.69
C GLY A 58 -19.04 8.29 -0.74
N GLN A 59 -18.78 7.99 0.53
CA GLN A 59 -19.86 7.76 1.53
C GLN A 59 -20.71 9.02 1.81
N GLY A 60 -20.16 10.21 1.57
CA GLY A 60 -20.83 11.46 1.83
C GLY A 60 -20.82 11.88 3.31
N TYR A 61 -21.10 13.16 3.53
CA TYR A 61 -21.03 13.78 4.85
C TYR A 61 -21.97 13.13 5.88
N GLU A 62 -23.25 12.98 5.53
CA GLU A 62 -24.28 12.50 6.47
C GLU A 62 -23.99 11.08 6.99
N LYS A 63 -23.54 10.22 6.07
CA LYS A 63 -23.21 8.85 6.45
C LYS A 63 -21.94 8.77 7.30
N LEU A 64 -20.94 9.57 7.02
CA LEU A 64 -19.73 9.64 7.83
C LEU A 64 -20.00 10.26 9.20
N ARG A 65 -20.92 11.24 9.28
CA ARG A 65 -21.34 11.85 10.54
C ARG A 65 -22.00 10.85 11.49
N SER A 66 -22.77 9.91 10.96
CA SER A 66 -23.39 8.85 11.78
C SER A 66 -22.39 7.79 12.27
N HIS A 67 -21.15 7.81 11.76
CA HIS A 67 -20.11 6.85 12.10
C HIS A 67 -18.84 7.53 12.65
N ILE A 68 -19.01 8.56 13.48
CA ILE A 68 -17.88 9.20 14.16
C ILE A 68 -17.24 8.20 15.12
N GLY A 69 -15.92 8.03 15.04
CA GLY A 69 -15.17 7.10 15.86
C GLY A 69 -13.90 6.56 15.19
N GLU A 70 -13.29 5.63 15.85
CA GLU A 70 -12.14 4.89 15.31
C GLU A 70 -12.54 3.45 14.99
N TYR A 71 -12.27 3.02 13.78
CA TYR A 71 -12.59 1.70 13.29
C TYR A 71 -11.30 1.04 12.80
N THR A 72 -11.04 -0.17 13.27
CA THR A 72 -9.92 -0.99 12.83
C THR A 72 -10.46 -2.25 12.18
N TRP A 73 -9.92 -2.55 11.02
CA TRP A 73 -10.22 -3.77 10.29
C TRP A 73 -8.94 -4.57 10.07
N ASN A 74 -9.02 -5.85 10.35
CA ASN A 74 -8.07 -6.86 9.92
C ASN A 74 -8.86 -8.09 9.47
N ARG A 75 -8.21 -9.02 8.82
CA ARG A 75 -8.88 -10.22 8.28
C ARG A 75 -9.50 -11.10 9.38
N GLU A 76 -9.00 -11.04 10.61
CA GLU A 76 -9.48 -11.82 11.75
C GLU A 76 -10.65 -11.14 12.46
N ASN A 77 -10.65 -9.80 12.46
CA ASN A 77 -11.67 -8.97 13.11
C ASN A 77 -12.62 -8.33 12.09
N CYS A 78 -13.08 -9.10 11.11
CA CYS A 78 -14.15 -8.66 10.21
C CYS A 78 -15.41 -8.43 11.05
N ILE A 79 -15.63 -7.19 11.49
CA ILE A 79 -16.83 -6.83 12.24
C ILE A 79 -17.98 -6.74 11.26
N ASP A 80 -18.93 -7.65 11.37
CA ASP A 80 -20.04 -7.84 10.43
C ASP A 80 -20.93 -6.61 10.26
N ASP A 81 -20.95 -5.68 11.21
CA ASP A 81 -21.86 -4.52 11.25
C ASP A 81 -21.21 -3.15 10.97
N SER A 82 -19.93 -3.08 10.70
CA SER A 82 -19.31 -1.80 10.40
C SER A 82 -19.57 -1.38 8.96
N PHE A 83 -19.71 -0.05 8.71
CA PHE A 83 -19.78 0.46 7.34
C PHE A 83 -18.53 0.10 6.51
N LEU A 84 -17.43 -0.31 7.15
CA LEU A 84 -16.21 -0.82 6.56
C LEU A 84 -16.37 -2.20 5.92
N SER A 85 -17.34 -3.01 6.37
CA SER A 85 -17.63 -4.33 5.79
C SER A 85 -18.11 -4.27 4.33
N ARG A 86 -18.60 -3.10 3.89
CA ARG A 86 -19.08 -2.84 2.53
C ARG A 86 -17.98 -2.36 1.57
N ILE A 87 -16.76 -2.21 2.05
CA ILE A 87 -15.66 -1.76 1.23
C ILE A 87 -15.19 -2.89 0.32
N VAL A 88 -15.09 -2.58 -0.97
CA VAL A 88 -14.65 -3.53 -1.99
C VAL A 88 -13.23 -3.18 -2.41
N PHE A 89 -12.35 -4.16 -2.38
CA PHE A 89 -10.98 -4.03 -2.83
C PHE A 89 -10.78 -4.61 -4.22
N PRO A 90 -10.04 -3.95 -5.11
CA PRO A 90 -9.79 -4.43 -6.46
C PRO A 90 -8.85 -5.65 -6.50
N TYR A 91 -8.06 -5.85 -5.45
CA TYR A 91 -7.16 -6.98 -5.31
C TYR A 91 -7.37 -7.68 -3.97
N GLU A 92 -7.04 -8.96 -3.93
CA GLU A 92 -7.06 -9.73 -2.69
C GLU A 92 -6.16 -9.07 -1.64
N ILE A 93 -6.70 -8.96 -0.42
CA ILE A 93 -6.00 -8.37 0.73
C ILE A 93 -5.13 -9.45 1.37
N ASP A 94 -3.88 -9.14 1.61
CA ASP A 94 -2.97 -10.04 2.30
C ASP A 94 -3.42 -10.26 3.77
N ARG A 95 -3.06 -11.42 4.34
CA ARG A 95 -3.48 -11.82 5.70
C ARG A 95 -3.02 -10.83 6.77
N ASN A 96 -1.86 -10.22 6.55
CA ASN A 96 -1.25 -9.27 7.49
C ASN A 96 -1.65 -7.81 7.22
N THR A 97 -2.59 -7.59 6.29
CA THR A 97 -3.07 -6.23 6.01
C THR A 97 -4.04 -5.79 7.09
N GLU A 98 -3.77 -4.63 7.64
CA GLU A 98 -4.58 -3.96 8.64
C GLU A 98 -4.86 -2.53 8.18
N PHE A 99 -6.09 -2.05 8.35
CA PHE A 99 -6.36 -0.64 8.16
C PHE A 99 -7.21 -0.08 9.29
N SER A 100 -6.95 1.18 9.62
CA SER A 100 -7.74 1.92 10.58
C SER A 100 -8.25 3.23 9.97
N VAL A 101 -9.48 3.55 10.30
CA VAL A 101 -10.18 4.76 9.88
C VAL A 101 -10.62 5.50 11.11
N GLU A 102 -10.11 6.70 11.31
CA GLU A 102 -10.49 7.61 12.37
C GLU A 102 -11.36 8.72 11.77
N ILE A 103 -12.61 8.82 12.19
CA ILE A 103 -13.60 9.78 11.70
C ILE A 103 -13.87 10.78 12.80
N THR A 104 -13.56 12.05 12.57
CA THR A 104 -13.68 13.12 13.56
C THR A 104 -14.43 14.32 13.00
N PRO A 105 -15.35 14.93 13.77
CA PRO A 105 -15.98 16.17 13.35
C PRO A 105 -14.98 17.32 13.43
N VAL A 106 -14.95 18.15 12.41
CA VAL A 106 -14.10 19.36 12.35
C VAL A 106 -14.97 20.57 12.08
N ASN A 107 -15.02 21.50 13.02
CA ASN A 107 -15.75 22.74 12.89
C ASN A 107 -14.76 23.88 12.64
N ILE A 108 -14.95 24.60 11.54
CA ILE A 108 -14.12 25.76 11.19
C ILE A 108 -15.04 26.98 11.20
N VAL A 109 -14.64 28.00 11.94
CA VAL A 109 -15.32 29.30 11.96
C VAL A 109 -14.47 30.29 11.18
N SER A 110 -15.04 30.87 10.13
CA SER A 110 -14.36 31.90 9.32
C SER A 110 -15.35 33.02 8.96
N LYS A 111 -15.04 34.25 9.30
CA LYS A 111 -15.82 35.45 8.97
C LYS A 111 -17.33 35.26 9.22
N ASP A 112 -17.71 34.93 10.45
CA ASP A 112 -19.08 34.72 10.91
C ASP A 112 -19.85 33.52 10.29
N LYS A 113 -19.16 32.70 9.51
CA LYS A 113 -19.71 31.47 8.95
C LYS A 113 -19.12 30.24 9.66
N LYS A 114 -19.98 29.29 9.97
CA LYS A 114 -19.58 28.01 10.52
C LYS A 114 -19.61 26.95 9.42
N TYR A 115 -18.45 26.34 9.20
CA TYR A 115 -18.31 25.22 8.27
C TYR A 115 -18.14 23.93 9.05
N ARG A 116 -18.92 22.93 8.68
CA ARG A 116 -18.82 21.60 9.27
C ARG A 116 -18.13 20.67 8.28
N TYR A 117 -17.06 20.08 8.72
CA TYR A 117 -16.32 19.07 7.97
C TYR A 117 -16.23 17.78 8.78
N ILE A 118 -15.99 16.70 8.10
CA ILE A 118 -15.57 15.47 8.73
C ILE A 118 -14.13 15.21 8.32
N GLY A 119 -13.26 15.13 9.30
CA GLY A 119 -11.88 14.72 9.14
C GLY A 119 -11.79 13.21 9.12
N ILE A 120 -11.16 12.66 8.11
CA ILE A 120 -10.88 11.24 8.00
C ILE A 120 -9.37 11.06 8.00
N LYS A 121 -8.90 10.25 8.94
CA LYS A 121 -7.52 9.80 8.98
C LYS A 121 -7.49 8.32 8.69
N LEU A 122 -6.92 7.98 7.56
CA LEU A 122 -6.80 6.63 7.07
C LEU A 122 -5.37 6.15 7.25
N ARG A 123 -5.18 5.01 7.90
CA ARG A 123 -3.94 4.27 7.97
C ARG A 123 -4.16 2.91 7.34
N TYR A 124 -3.29 2.52 6.44
CA TYR A 124 -3.32 1.24 5.76
C TYR A 124 -1.93 0.63 5.89
N LYS A 125 -1.82 -0.47 6.62
CA LYS A 125 -0.58 -1.13 6.98
C LYS A 125 -0.50 -2.47 6.26
N THR A 126 0.61 -2.72 5.60
CA THR A 126 0.91 -3.98 4.93
C THR A 126 2.34 -4.41 5.24
N ASP A 127 2.69 -5.64 4.91
CA ASP A 127 4.06 -6.14 5.04
C ASP A 127 5.06 -5.39 4.13
N VAL A 128 4.56 -4.80 3.06
CA VAL A 128 5.41 -4.12 2.06
C VAL A 128 5.59 -2.66 2.36
N LYS A 129 4.50 -1.96 2.73
CA LYS A 129 4.51 -0.50 2.98
C LYS A 129 3.31 -0.05 3.79
N ASN A 130 3.51 0.99 4.59
CA ASN A 130 2.45 1.67 5.30
C ASN A 130 2.03 2.93 4.53
N PHE A 131 0.73 3.12 4.37
CA PHE A 131 0.13 4.30 3.75
C PHE A 131 -0.69 5.03 4.79
N THR A 132 -0.56 6.35 4.83
CA THR A 132 -1.36 7.19 5.73
C THR A 132 -1.83 8.41 4.96
N SER A 133 -3.10 8.77 5.12
CA SER A 133 -3.63 10.02 4.61
C SER A 133 -4.60 10.66 5.57
N ARG A 134 -4.72 11.98 5.48
CA ARG A 134 -5.75 12.77 6.15
C ARG A 134 -6.47 13.57 5.08
N PHE A 135 -7.79 13.58 5.11
CA PHE A 135 -8.60 14.35 4.19
C PHE A 135 -9.87 14.83 4.89
N LEU A 136 -10.49 15.85 4.33
CA LEU A 136 -11.71 16.43 4.82
C LEU A 136 -12.82 16.16 3.81
N THR A 137 -14.01 15.81 4.32
CA THR A 137 -15.23 15.80 3.51
C THR A 137 -16.03 17.06 3.84
N TYR A 138 -16.56 17.69 2.83
CA TYR A 138 -17.31 18.93 2.98
C TYR A 138 -18.67 18.66 3.62
N GLY A 139 -19.01 19.45 4.63
CA GLY A 139 -20.34 19.53 5.24
C GLY A 139 -21.08 20.80 4.82
N PHE A 140 -22.32 20.89 5.23
CA PHE A 140 -23.14 22.06 4.92
C PHE A 140 -22.61 23.32 5.59
N GLU A 141 -22.74 24.46 4.88
CA GLU A 141 -22.52 25.79 5.44
C GLU A 141 -23.71 26.16 6.32
N GLU A 142 -23.48 26.44 7.60
CA GLU A 142 -24.50 27.02 8.47
C GLU A 142 -24.39 28.55 8.38
N TYR A 143 -25.42 29.20 7.85
CA TYR A 143 -25.63 30.63 8.05
C TYR A 143 -26.17 30.88 9.47
N LYS A 144 -25.58 31.83 10.16
CA LYS A 144 -26.14 32.38 11.38
C LYS A 144 -27.28 33.32 11.08
#